data_b7270eb93996dec808d692dc3a2df48b
#
_entry.id   b7270eb93996dec808d692dc3a2df48b
#
_cell.length_a   1.000
_cell.length_b   1.000
_cell.length_c   1.000
_cell.angle_alpha   90.00
_cell.angle_beta   90.00
_cell.angle_gamma   90.00
#
_symmetry.space_group_name_H-M   'P 1'
#
loop_
_entity.id
_entity.type
_entity.pdbx_description
1 polymer ?
#
loop_
_entity_poly.entity_id
_entity_poly.type
_entity_poly.pdbx_seq_one_letter_code
_entity_poly.pdbx_strand_id
1 'polypeptide(L)' 'MKIEWIEGSEIAVNIYNKEVTVSANKEGLLSLAGQLKALAEGMPGDHIHYDEDNSLEEGSAELVIERVK' A
#
# COMPACT_ATOMS: atom_id res chain seq x y z
N MET A 1 5.70 13.87 2.10
CA MET A 1 4.83 13.11 1.16
C MET A 1 3.44 12.97 1.78
N LYS A 2 2.43 13.24 1.02
CA LYS A 2 1.06 13.17 1.52
C LYS A 2 0.41 11.86 1.10
N ILE A 3 -0.13 11.12 2.06
CA ILE A 3 -0.81 9.85 1.80
C ILE A 3 -2.31 10.11 1.77
N GLU A 4 -2.95 9.79 0.66
CA GLU A 4 -4.37 9.97 0.49
C GLU A 4 -5.07 8.65 0.25
N TRP A 5 -6.27 8.50 0.80
CA TRP A 5 -7.10 7.32 0.66
C TRP A 5 -8.44 7.69 0.03
N ILE A 6 -8.85 6.90 -0.94
CA ILE A 6 -10.19 7.04 -1.52
C ILE A 6 -11.16 6.31 -0.61
N GLU A 7 -12.27 6.96 -0.28
CA GLU A 7 -13.28 6.38 0.60
C GLU A 7 -13.75 5.02 0.06
N GLY A 8 -13.87 4.06 0.95
CA GLY A 8 -14.29 2.71 0.60
C GLY A 8 -13.16 1.79 0.18
N SER A 9 -11.90 2.24 0.27
CA SER A 9 -10.75 1.39 -0.06
C SER A 9 -10.70 0.14 0.81
N GLU A 10 -10.48 -1.01 0.17
CA GLU A 10 -10.26 -2.29 0.85
C GLU A 10 -9.03 -2.93 0.24
N ILE A 11 -8.05 -3.25 1.07
CA ILE A 11 -6.77 -3.81 0.63
C ILE A 11 -6.37 -4.92 1.59
N ALA A 12 -6.05 -6.08 1.06
CA ALA A 12 -5.52 -7.20 1.84
C ALA A 12 -4.19 -7.63 1.26
N VAL A 13 -3.25 -7.97 2.13
CA VAL A 13 -1.93 -8.48 1.72
C VAL A 13 -1.74 -9.85 2.31
N ASN A 14 -1.49 -10.83 1.46
CA ASN A 14 -1.30 -12.21 1.89
C ASN A 14 -0.02 -12.78 1.29
N ILE A 15 0.66 -13.62 2.07
CA ILE A 15 1.88 -14.28 1.64
C ILE A 15 1.65 -15.77 1.73
N TYR A 16 1.87 -16.48 0.62
CA TYR A 16 1.78 -17.92 0.56
C TYR A 16 2.87 -18.46 -0.36
N ASN A 17 3.67 -19.38 0.17
CA ASN A 17 4.73 -20.03 -0.62
C ASN A 17 5.65 -19.03 -1.33
N LYS A 18 6.05 -17.97 -0.63
CA LYS A 18 6.89 -16.89 -1.15
C LYS A 18 6.22 -15.99 -2.18
N GLU A 19 4.95 -16.21 -2.45
CA GLU A 19 4.18 -15.34 -3.34
C GLU A 19 3.43 -14.32 -2.50
N VAL A 20 3.58 -13.06 -2.85
CA VAL A 20 2.87 -11.96 -2.17
C VAL A 20 1.70 -11.55 -3.05
N THR A 21 0.49 -11.60 -2.49
CA THR A 21 -0.71 -11.19 -3.19
C THR A 21 -1.28 -9.95 -2.52
N VAL A 22 -1.47 -8.90 -3.30
CA VAL A 22 -2.16 -7.69 -2.84
C VAL A 22 -3.53 -7.71 -3.52
N SER A 23 -4.58 -7.90 -2.71
CA SER A 23 -5.95 -7.95 -3.21
C SER A 23 -6.65 -6.67 -2.79
N ALA A 24 -7.22 -5.96 -3.74
CA ALA A 24 -7.83 -4.67 -3.43
C ALA A 24 -9.03 -4.43 -4.33
N ASN A 25 -10.00 -3.68 -3.82
CA ASN A 25 -11.11 -3.23 -4.64
C ASN A 25 -10.64 -2.06 -5.52
N LYS A 26 -11.55 -1.54 -6.34
CA LYS A 26 -11.23 -0.43 -7.24
C LYS A 26 -10.65 0.77 -6.48
N GLU A 27 -11.31 1.17 -5.40
CA GLU A 27 -10.89 2.31 -4.59
C GLU A 27 -9.53 2.07 -3.95
N GLY A 28 -9.27 0.85 -3.50
CA GLY A 28 -7.97 0.46 -2.95
C GLY A 28 -6.88 0.51 -3.98
N LEU A 29 -7.13 0.01 -5.18
CA LEU A 29 -6.14 0.05 -6.27
C LEU A 29 -5.84 1.48 -6.68
N LEU A 30 -6.85 2.33 -6.78
CA LEU A 30 -6.64 3.74 -7.14
C LEU A 30 -5.88 4.49 -6.05
N SER A 31 -6.16 4.18 -4.78
CA SER A 31 -5.41 4.76 -3.66
C SER A 31 -3.95 4.38 -3.73
N LEU A 32 -3.65 3.10 -3.94
CA LEU A 32 -2.27 2.62 -4.08
C LEU A 32 -1.58 3.27 -5.26
N ALA A 33 -2.26 3.39 -6.39
CA ALA A 33 -1.69 4.02 -7.59
C ALA A 33 -1.25 5.46 -7.29
N GLY A 34 -2.11 6.23 -6.62
CA GLY A 34 -1.78 7.61 -6.22
C GLY A 34 -0.61 7.68 -5.27
N GLN A 35 -0.54 6.76 -4.33
CA GLN A 35 0.54 6.70 -3.33
C GLN A 35 1.87 6.29 -3.98
N LEU A 36 1.84 5.34 -4.92
CA LEU A 36 3.05 4.95 -5.65
C LEU A 36 3.58 6.10 -6.49
N LYS A 37 2.68 6.87 -7.09
CA LYS A 37 3.06 8.08 -7.83
C LYS A 37 3.71 9.09 -6.89
N ALA A 38 3.13 9.30 -5.71
CA ALA A 38 3.69 10.21 -4.72
C ALA A 38 5.09 9.79 -4.29
N LEU A 39 5.31 8.48 -4.08
CA LEU A 39 6.65 7.96 -3.78
C LEU A 39 7.63 8.23 -4.91
N ALA A 40 7.19 8.02 -6.15
CA ALA A 40 8.04 8.24 -7.32
C ALA A 40 8.44 9.71 -7.47
N GLU A 41 7.60 10.62 -7.01
CA GLU A 41 7.85 12.07 -7.06
C GLU A 41 8.50 12.60 -5.78
N GLY A 42 8.69 11.75 -4.78
CA GLY A 42 9.30 12.12 -3.52
C GLY A 42 10.82 12.03 -3.53
N MET A 43 11.39 11.65 -2.40
CA MET A 43 12.84 11.56 -2.20
C MET A 43 13.26 10.10 -2.03
N PRO A 44 14.48 9.74 -2.44
CA PRO A 44 15.02 8.43 -2.12
C PRO A 44 14.98 8.20 -0.60
N GLY A 45 14.51 7.03 -0.19
CA GLY A 45 14.32 6.71 1.22
C GLY A 45 12.92 6.94 1.74
N ASP A 46 12.10 7.68 1.01
CA ASP A 46 10.68 7.80 1.38
C ASP A 46 10.03 6.41 1.30
N HIS A 47 9.14 6.14 2.24
CA HIS A 47 8.47 4.84 2.30
C HIS A 47 7.10 4.97 2.94
N ILE A 48 6.27 3.98 2.69
CA ILE A 48 4.92 3.91 3.24
C ILE A 48 4.77 2.55 3.92
N HIS A 49 4.31 2.56 5.17
CA HIS A 49 3.98 1.35 5.91
C HIS A 49 2.48 1.11 5.81
N TYR A 50 2.13 -0.12 5.46
CA TYR A 50 0.73 -0.56 5.40
C TYR A 50 0.55 -1.69 6.42
N ASP A 51 -0.41 -1.53 7.32
CA ASP A 51 -0.74 -2.55 8.32
C ASP A 51 -2.24 -2.53 8.62
N GLU A 52 -2.67 -3.45 9.48
CA GLU A 52 -4.08 -3.59 9.84
C GLU A 52 -4.64 -2.36 10.56
N ASP A 53 -3.78 -1.59 11.23
CA ASP A 53 -4.22 -0.43 12.00
C ASP A 53 -4.45 0.80 11.13
N ASN A 54 -3.79 0.89 9.98
CA ASN A 54 -3.91 2.10 9.16
C ASN A 54 -4.61 1.90 7.83
N SER A 55 -4.59 0.71 7.25
CA SER A 55 -5.05 0.61 5.86
C SER A 55 -5.49 -0.78 5.41
N LEU A 56 -4.94 -1.83 6.01
CA LEU A 56 -5.16 -3.19 5.51
C LEU A 56 -6.27 -3.90 6.25
N GLU A 57 -6.92 -4.82 5.55
CA GLU A 57 -7.94 -5.67 6.13
C GLU A 57 -7.34 -6.60 7.18
N GLU A 58 -8.16 -6.99 8.15
CA GLU A 58 -7.75 -7.88 9.22
C GLU A 58 -7.15 -9.17 8.65
N GLY A 59 -6.07 -9.63 9.25
CA GLY A 59 -5.37 -10.83 8.80
C GLY A 59 -4.31 -10.60 7.74
N SER A 60 -4.15 -9.37 7.29
CA SER A 60 -3.14 -9.03 6.28
C SER A 60 -1.74 -9.06 6.85
N ALA A 61 -0.77 -9.43 6.00
CA ALA A 61 0.65 -9.24 6.31
C ALA A 61 0.99 -7.76 6.17
N GLU A 62 1.95 -7.30 6.95
CA GLU A 62 2.43 -5.91 6.84
C GLU A 62 3.19 -5.73 5.51
N LEU A 63 3.09 -4.55 4.94
CA LEU A 63 3.72 -4.22 3.66
C LEU A 63 4.41 -2.87 3.77
N VAL A 64 5.65 -2.81 3.29
CA VAL A 64 6.37 -1.54 3.19
C VAL A 64 6.75 -1.34 1.73
N ILE A 65 6.49 -0.16 1.20
CA ILE A 65 6.91 0.20 -0.15
C ILE A 65 7.87 1.37 -0.01
N GLU A 66 9.06 1.24 -0.58
CA GLU A 66 10.13 2.21 -0.41
C GLU A 66 10.70 2.64 -1.77
N ARG A 67 11.01 3.91 -1.90
CA ARG A 67 11.75 4.41 -3.06
C ARG A 67 13.25 4.34 -2.76
N VAL A 68 14.04 3.70 -3.64
CA VAL A 68 15.47 3.47 -3.40
C VAL A 68 16.43 4.38 -4.17
N LYS A 69 16.06 4.89 -5.31
CA LYS A 69 16.93 5.78 -6.09
C LYS A 69 16.17 6.89 -6.76
#